data_be1ade6fe6312774059dcec5dbb7b734
#
_entry.id   be1ade6fe6312774059dcec5dbb7b734
#
_cell.length_a   1.000
_cell.length_b   1.000
_cell.length_c   1.000
_cell.angle_alpha   90.00
_cell.angle_beta   90.00
_cell.angle_gamma   90.00
#
_symmetry.space_group_name_H-M   'P 1'
#
loop_
_entity.id
_entity.type
_entity.pdbx_description
1 polymer ?
#
loop_
_entity_poly.entity_id
_entity_poly.type
_entity_poly.pdbx_seq_one_letter_code
_entity_poly.pdbx_strand_id
1 'polypeptide(L)'
;MRGGENLRFSPGNWTCVQFLTILVPPAAAKGEEMKLLSLEEELKNNAYPGRGIVLGRTPDGKKAVAAYFIMGRSANSRNRVFVEDGDGIRTKAFDEAKLEDPSLIIYAPVRVLGNKTIVTNGDQTDTIYEGMDKQLTFEQSLRSREFEPDGPNYTPRISGIMHIERGGFNFAMSILKSDGGNPDSCLRFTYAYENPAPGTGRFIHTYMHDGNPLPSFEGEPTPVEISGEIDAFTQMLWNSLNEENKVSLFVRFIDIETGTWESRIVNKNR
;
A
#
# COMPACT_ATOMS: atom_id res chain seq x y z
N MET A 1 1.14 53.80 -57.80
CA MET A 1 1.75 55.01 -57.20
C MET A 1 2.21 54.63 -55.79
N ARG A 2 3.50 54.87 -55.52
CA ARG A 2 4.21 54.93 -54.25
C ARG A 2 4.32 53.60 -53.49
N GLY A 3 5.44 53.11 -53.14
CA GLY A 3 6.83 53.56 -53.16
C GLY A 3 7.52 52.66 -52.13
N GLY A 4 8.40 51.78 -52.61
CA GLY A 4 9.18 50.90 -51.75
C GLY A 4 10.36 51.65 -51.16
N GLU A 5 10.68 51.42 -49.92
CA GLU A 5 11.99 51.72 -49.34
C GLU A 5 12.68 50.48 -48.88
N ASN A 6 13.78 50.18 -49.60
CA ASN A 6 14.76 49.14 -49.23
C ASN A 6 15.63 49.66 -48.08
N LEU A 7 15.56 49.06 -46.92
CA LEU A 7 16.58 49.21 -45.89
C LEU A 7 17.65 48.15 -46.05
N ARG A 8 18.84 48.54 -46.51
CA ARG A 8 20.06 47.77 -46.51
C ARG A 8 20.66 47.78 -45.10
N PHE A 9 20.81 46.61 -44.48
CA PHE A 9 21.61 46.43 -43.26
C PHE A 9 23.03 46.04 -43.67
N SER A 10 24.01 46.83 -43.23
CA SER A 10 25.46 46.51 -43.32
C SER A 10 25.81 45.50 -42.19
N PRO A 11 26.73 44.57 -42.47
CA PRO A 11 27.22 43.66 -41.44
C PRO A 11 28.25 44.34 -40.54
N GLY A 12 27.84 44.67 -39.30
CA GLY A 12 28.79 45.10 -38.27
C GLY A 12 29.28 43.89 -37.47
N ASN A 13 30.61 43.74 -37.43
CA ASN A 13 31.31 42.79 -36.60
C ASN A 13 30.99 43.03 -35.11
N TRP A 14 30.24 42.08 -34.51
CA TRP A 14 30.12 41.98 -33.07
C TRP A 14 30.84 40.76 -32.58
N THR A 15 32.06 40.93 -32.06
CA THR A 15 32.74 39.93 -31.24
C THR A 15 32.06 39.95 -29.86
N CYS A 16 31.05 39.09 -29.69
CA CYS A 16 30.42 38.86 -28.38
C CYS A 16 31.25 37.80 -27.63
N VAL A 17 32.10 38.27 -26.72
CA VAL A 17 32.72 37.37 -25.74
C VAL A 17 31.64 37.04 -24.71
N GLN A 18 30.95 35.92 -24.89
CA GLN A 18 30.06 35.37 -23.86
C GLN A 18 30.91 34.77 -22.74
N PHE A 19 30.96 35.47 -21.61
CA PHE A 19 31.33 34.84 -20.35
C PHE A 19 30.24 33.84 -19.99
N LEU A 20 30.52 32.55 -20.16
CA LEU A 20 29.70 31.48 -19.65
C LEU A 20 29.87 31.46 -18.13
N THR A 21 29.06 32.22 -17.41
CA THR A 21 28.94 32.07 -15.97
C THR A 21 28.30 30.71 -15.72
N ILE A 22 29.08 29.71 -15.38
CA ILE A 22 28.58 28.43 -14.89
C ILE A 22 27.94 28.78 -13.53
N LEU A 23 26.59 28.92 -13.55
CA LEU A 23 25.81 28.88 -12.33
C LEU A 23 25.93 27.47 -11.75
N VAL A 24 26.84 27.28 -10.82
CA VAL A 24 26.81 26.10 -9.95
C VAL A 24 25.51 26.21 -9.18
N PRO A 25 24.56 25.25 -9.35
CA PRO A 25 23.36 25.28 -8.54
C PRO A 25 23.77 25.25 -7.07
N PRO A 26 23.10 26.01 -6.19
CA PRO A 26 23.35 25.90 -4.76
C PRO A 26 23.21 24.42 -4.37
N ALA A 27 24.17 23.93 -3.56
CA ALA A 27 24.08 22.58 -3.02
C ALA A 27 22.64 22.35 -2.57
N ALA A 28 22.02 21.28 -3.07
CA ALA A 28 20.64 20.95 -2.73
C ALA A 28 20.52 21.05 -1.21
N ALA A 29 19.59 21.89 -0.74
CA ALA A 29 19.25 21.95 0.67
C ALA A 29 19.05 20.49 1.11
N LYS A 30 19.72 20.06 2.20
CA LYS A 30 19.46 18.75 2.79
C LYS A 30 17.95 18.73 3.04
N GLY A 31 17.21 17.96 2.23
CA GLY A 31 15.81 17.72 2.48
C GLY A 31 15.69 17.19 3.90
N GLU A 32 14.67 17.58 4.63
CA GLU A 32 14.39 16.98 5.93
C GLU A 32 14.38 15.45 5.72
N GLU A 33 15.24 14.77 6.46
CA GLU A 33 15.34 13.32 6.41
C GLU A 33 13.98 12.76 6.83
N MET A 34 13.35 11.98 5.97
CA MET A 34 12.02 11.42 6.24
C MET A 34 12.08 10.62 7.54
N LYS A 35 11.34 11.07 8.55
CA LYS A 35 11.27 10.37 9.84
C LYS A 35 10.52 9.06 9.63
N LEU A 36 11.23 7.95 9.71
CA LEU A 36 10.62 6.61 9.76
C LEU A 36 10.11 6.33 11.16
N LEU A 37 8.94 5.73 11.26
CA LEU A 37 8.36 5.30 12.52
C LEU A 37 8.63 3.81 12.73
N SER A 38 8.77 3.41 13.99
CA SER A 38 8.85 2.00 14.35
C SER A 38 7.48 1.35 14.17
N LEU A 39 7.39 0.39 13.25
CA LEU A 39 6.15 -0.36 13.03
C LEU A 39 5.72 -1.14 14.28
N GLU A 40 6.68 -1.58 15.08
CA GLU A 40 6.44 -2.24 16.37
C GLU A 40 5.73 -1.30 17.35
N GLU A 41 6.22 -0.05 17.48
CA GLU A 41 5.61 0.94 18.38
C GLU A 41 4.24 1.39 17.89
N GLU A 42 4.09 1.63 16.59
CA GLU A 42 2.81 2.00 15.98
C GLU A 42 1.72 0.96 16.27
N LEU A 43 2.05 -0.34 16.13
CA LEU A 43 1.10 -1.42 16.39
C LEU A 43 0.83 -1.65 17.88
N LYS A 44 1.84 -1.53 18.75
CA LYS A 44 1.67 -1.65 20.22
C LYS A 44 0.82 -0.53 20.80
N ASN A 45 0.95 0.68 20.24
CA ASN A 45 0.22 1.86 20.70
C ASN A 45 -1.19 1.98 20.12
N ASN A 46 -1.55 1.15 19.14
CA ASN A 46 -2.87 1.14 18.52
C ASN A 46 -3.60 -0.19 18.75
N ALA A 47 -4.55 -0.18 19.66
CA ALA A 47 -5.30 -1.39 20.03
C ALA A 47 -6.14 -1.97 18.88
N TYR A 48 -6.53 -1.13 17.88
CA TYR A 48 -7.38 -1.58 16.79
C TYR A 48 -7.19 -0.78 15.49
N PRO A 49 -6.08 -0.95 14.77
CA PRO A 49 -5.93 -0.42 13.40
C PRO A 49 -6.85 -1.15 12.38
N GLY A 50 -7.51 -2.22 12.78
CA GLY A 50 -8.43 -3.02 11.95
C GLY A 50 -7.71 -3.96 11.00
N ARG A 51 -7.59 -3.62 9.73
CA ARG A 51 -6.77 -4.33 8.73
C ARG A 51 -5.61 -3.43 8.37
N GLY A 52 -4.44 -4.01 8.15
CA GLY A 52 -3.26 -3.25 7.82
C GLY A 52 -2.44 -3.88 6.70
N ILE A 53 -1.92 -3.04 5.81
CA ILE A 53 -1.01 -3.43 4.73
C ILE A 53 0.31 -2.69 4.93
N VAL A 54 1.41 -3.42 4.89
CA VAL A 54 2.77 -2.87 4.83
C VAL A 54 3.40 -3.28 3.52
N LEU A 55 3.92 -2.32 2.75
CA LEU A 55 4.73 -2.56 1.56
C LEU A 55 6.05 -1.83 1.72
N GLY A 56 7.17 -2.47 1.35
CA GLY A 56 8.48 -1.87 1.53
C GLY A 56 9.63 -2.69 0.96
N ARG A 57 10.84 -2.35 1.38
CA ARG A 57 12.09 -2.95 0.93
C ARG A 57 12.97 -3.32 2.12
N THR A 58 13.60 -4.50 2.05
CA THR A 58 14.55 -4.95 3.09
C THR A 58 15.76 -4.02 3.22
N PRO A 59 16.45 -3.99 4.39
CA PRO A 59 17.61 -3.13 4.61
C PRO A 59 18.78 -3.38 3.66
N ASP A 60 18.96 -4.61 3.21
CA ASP A 60 19.97 -4.99 2.20
C ASP A 60 19.57 -4.60 0.76
N GLY A 61 18.34 -4.10 0.59
CA GLY A 61 17.80 -3.69 -0.70
C GLY A 61 17.45 -4.81 -1.66
N LYS A 62 17.52 -6.08 -1.26
CA LYS A 62 17.37 -7.22 -2.17
C LYS A 62 15.95 -7.73 -2.29
N LYS A 63 15.12 -7.57 -1.27
CA LYS A 63 13.77 -8.12 -1.26
C LYS A 63 12.72 -7.01 -1.13
N ALA A 64 11.64 -7.13 -1.89
CA ALA A 64 10.39 -6.41 -1.66
C ALA A 64 9.61 -7.13 -0.57
N VAL A 65 8.93 -6.36 0.28
CA VAL A 65 8.22 -6.83 1.47
C VAL A 65 6.74 -6.51 1.36
N ALA A 66 5.89 -7.49 1.53
CA ALA A 66 4.46 -7.33 1.74
C ALA A 66 4.04 -7.97 3.06
N ALA A 67 3.27 -7.24 3.87
CA ALA A 67 2.58 -7.83 5.00
C ALA A 67 1.11 -7.39 4.99
N TYR A 68 0.24 -8.28 5.42
CA TYR A 68 -1.18 -8.02 5.59
C TYR A 68 -1.69 -8.72 6.86
N PHE A 69 -2.37 -7.98 7.70
CA PHE A 69 -3.02 -8.54 8.89
C PHE A 69 -4.49 -8.17 8.97
N ILE A 70 -5.24 -9.02 9.63
CA ILE A 70 -6.63 -8.75 10.03
C ILE A 70 -6.77 -8.82 11.54
N MET A 71 -7.56 -7.89 12.05
CA MET A 71 -8.06 -7.88 13.42
C MET A 71 -9.59 -7.92 13.42
N GLY A 72 -10.20 -8.36 14.51
CA GLY A 72 -11.63 -8.48 14.63
C GLY A 72 -12.10 -8.21 16.07
N ARG A 73 -13.22 -7.49 16.21
CA ARG A 73 -13.87 -7.25 17.52
C ARG A 73 -15.10 -8.15 17.74
N SER A 74 -15.84 -8.48 16.66
CA SER A 74 -17.01 -9.37 16.75
C SER A 74 -16.63 -10.84 16.64
N ALA A 75 -17.50 -11.74 17.11
CA ALA A 75 -17.32 -13.18 16.97
C ALA A 75 -17.16 -13.59 15.50
N ASN A 76 -17.99 -13.07 14.60
CA ASN A 76 -17.92 -13.34 13.16
C ASN A 76 -16.61 -12.85 12.56
N SER A 77 -16.14 -11.63 12.88
CA SER A 77 -14.88 -11.10 12.38
C SER A 77 -13.64 -11.86 12.89
N ARG A 78 -13.71 -12.48 14.07
CA ARG A 78 -12.65 -13.33 14.65
C ARG A 78 -12.67 -14.76 14.15
N ASN A 79 -13.79 -15.20 13.56
CA ASN A 79 -13.96 -16.56 13.04
C ASN A 79 -13.32 -16.74 11.67
N ARG A 80 -12.03 -16.36 11.52
CA ARG A 80 -11.30 -16.42 10.25
C ARG A 80 -9.90 -16.96 10.43
N VAL A 81 -9.41 -17.58 9.36
CA VAL A 81 -8.02 -18.00 9.17
C VAL A 81 -7.57 -17.66 7.76
N PHE A 82 -6.27 -17.43 7.57
CA PHE A 82 -5.64 -17.43 6.26
C PHE A 82 -5.22 -18.83 5.87
N VAL A 83 -5.47 -19.19 4.63
CA VAL A 83 -4.97 -20.41 4.00
C VAL A 83 -4.31 -20.06 2.67
N GLU A 84 -3.36 -20.87 2.25
CA GLU A 84 -2.75 -20.76 0.92
C GLU A 84 -3.81 -20.98 -0.17
N ASP A 85 -3.72 -20.21 -1.27
CA ASP A 85 -4.59 -20.32 -2.43
C ASP A 85 -3.76 -20.00 -3.69
N GLY A 86 -3.16 -21.05 -4.28
CA GLY A 86 -2.18 -20.89 -5.36
C GLY A 86 -0.98 -20.05 -4.91
N ASP A 87 -0.65 -19.01 -5.69
CA ASP A 87 0.40 -18.04 -5.37
C ASP A 87 -0.04 -16.97 -4.37
N GLY A 88 -1.29 -16.98 -3.93
CA GLY A 88 -1.87 -16.04 -3.00
C GLY A 88 -2.34 -16.69 -1.70
N ILE A 89 -3.28 -16.01 -1.04
CA ILE A 89 -3.97 -16.54 0.14
C ILE A 89 -5.46 -16.22 0.06
N ARG A 90 -6.25 -17.03 0.78
CA ARG A 90 -7.69 -16.84 0.96
C ARG A 90 -8.04 -16.81 2.44
N THR A 91 -9.05 -16.02 2.80
CA THR A 91 -9.70 -16.15 4.10
C THR A 91 -10.67 -17.35 4.07
N LYS A 92 -10.73 -18.08 5.19
CA LYS A 92 -11.76 -19.08 5.45
C LYS A 92 -12.36 -18.87 6.83
N ALA A 93 -13.60 -19.32 7.03
CA ALA A 93 -14.13 -19.47 8.38
C ALA A 93 -13.29 -20.51 9.12
N PHE A 94 -12.96 -20.24 10.38
CA PHE A 94 -12.34 -21.24 11.27
C PHE A 94 -13.38 -22.28 11.69
N ASP A 95 -14.58 -21.85 12.02
CA ASP A 95 -15.72 -22.68 12.34
C ASP A 95 -16.87 -22.31 11.40
N GLU A 96 -17.14 -23.16 10.42
CA GLU A 96 -18.17 -22.91 9.40
C GLU A 96 -19.58 -22.86 9.99
N ALA A 97 -19.82 -23.55 11.11
CA ALA A 97 -21.12 -23.51 11.79
C ALA A 97 -21.43 -22.16 12.44
N LYS A 98 -20.41 -21.30 12.64
CA LYS A 98 -20.52 -19.95 13.18
C LYS A 98 -20.43 -18.86 12.14
N LEU A 99 -20.43 -19.21 10.85
CA LEU A 99 -20.38 -18.25 9.75
C LEU A 99 -21.77 -17.66 9.53
N GLU A 100 -21.97 -16.39 9.88
CA GLU A 100 -23.26 -15.70 9.73
C GLU A 100 -23.40 -15.09 8.32
N ASP A 101 -22.43 -14.28 7.90
CA ASP A 101 -22.40 -13.63 6.58
C ASP A 101 -20.98 -13.71 5.97
N PRO A 102 -20.82 -14.47 4.88
CA PRO A 102 -19.51 -14.60 4.24
C PRO A 102 -19.10 -13.37 3.41
N SER A 103 -20.01 -12.50 3.01
CA SER A 103 -19.81 -11.51 1.95
C SER A 103 -18.68 -10.53 2.22
N LEU A 104 -18.47 -10.14 3.50
CA LEU A 104 -17.41 -9.18 3.89
C LEU A 104 -16.20 -9.85 4.56
N ILE A 105 -16.23 -11.17 4.74
CA ILE A 105 -15.18 -11.88 5.49
C ILE A 105 -14.48 -12.98 4.70
N ILE A 106 -15.09 -13.51 3.63
CA ILE A 106 -14.51 -14.56 2.78
C ILE A 106 -14.09 -13.94 1.44
N TYR A 107 -12.80 -13.78 1.23
CA TYR A 107 -12.18 -13.20 0.02
C TYR A 107 -10.74 -13.67 -0.12
N ALA A 108 -10.09 -13.36 -1.23
CA ALA A 108 -8.67 -13.59 -1.45
C ALA A 108 -7.88 -12.29 -1.15
N PRO A 109 -7.30 -12.10 0.05
CA PRO A 109 -6.60 -10.86 0.37
C PRO A 109 -5.32 -10.65 -0.44
N VAL A 110 -4.72 -11.72 -0.96
CA VAL A 110 -3.51 -11.65 -1.78
C VAL A 110 -3.69 -12.47 -3.04
N ARG A 111 -3.46 -11.85 -4.19
CA ARG A 111 -3.39 -12.50 -5.50
C ARG A 111 -2.16 -12.05 -6.27
N VAL A 112 -1.66 -12.92 -7.14
CA VAL A 112 -0.50 -12.63 -8.00
C VAL A 112 -0.95 -12.61 -9.46
N LEU A 113 -0.59 -11.56 -10.20
CA LEU A 113 -0.82 -11.44 -11.64
C LEU A 113 0.53 -11.18 -12.33
N GLY A 114 1.14 -12.22 -12.87
CA GLY A 114 2.48 -12.14 -13.46
C GLY A 114 3.50 -11.68 -12.40
N ASN A 115 4.12 -10.52 -12.63
CA ASN A 115 5.09 -9.92 -11.71
C ASN A 115 4.46 -8.93 -10.70
N LYS A 116 3.14 -8.96 -10.53
CA LYS A 116 2.40 -8.09 -9.64
C LYS A 116 1.83 -8.87 -8.46
N THR A 117 2.05 -8.37 -7.24
CA THR A 117 1.40 -8.86 -6.03
C THR A 117 0.37 -7.84 -5.57
N ILE A 118 -0.89 -8.24 -5.53
CA ILE A 118 -2.04 -7.44 -5.10
C ILE A 118 -2.40 -7.84 -3.68
N VAL A 119 -2.58 -6.86 -2.78
CA VAL A 119 -2.93 -7.07 -1.36
C VAL A 119 -4.08 -6.16 -1.00
N THR A 120 -5.18 -6.68 -0.46
CA THR A 120 -6.32 -5.86 -0.03
C THR A 120 -7.03 -6.42 1.21
N ASN A 121 -7.94 -5.61 1.77
CA ASN A 121 -8.75 -6.03 2.92
C ASN A 121 -10.14 -6.55 2.56
N GLY A 122 -10.41 -6.85 1.29
CA GLY A 122 -11.73 -7.29 0.86
C GLY A 122 -11.74 -7.88 -0.56
N ASP A 123 -12.93 -8.09 -1.10
CA ASP A 123 -13.17 -8.68 -2.42
C ASP A 123 -12.72 -7.78 -3.59
N GLN A 124 -12.33 -6.52 -3.34
CA GLN A 124 -11.74 -5.68 -4.36
C GLN A 124 -10.40 -6.22 -4.91
N THR A 125 -9.78 -7.23 -4.25
CA THR A 125 -8.62 -7.94 -4.81
C THR A 125 -8.96 -8.52 -6.19
N ASP A 126 -10.11 -9.19 -6.30
CA ASP A 126 -10.56 -9.77 -7.56
C ASP A 126 -10.86 -8.70 -8.60
N THR A 127 -11.47 -7.58 -8.18
CA THR A 127 -11.72 -6.42 -9.06
C THR A 127 -10.43 -5.84 -9.63
N ILE A 128 -9.39 -5.68 -8.80
CA ILE A 128 -8.07 -5.20 -9.25
C ILE A 128 -7.43 -6.22 -10.20
N TYR A 129 -7.42 -7.49 -9.80
CA TYR A 129 -6.85 -8.57 -10.60
C TYR A 129 -7.47 -8.63 -12.00
N GLU A 130 -8.81 -8.71 -12.08
CA GLU A 130 -9.54 -8.78 -13.36
C GLU A 130 -9.41 -7.51 -14.20
N GLY A 131 -9.39 -6.33 -13.54
CA GLY A 131 -9.20 -5.06 -14.24
C GLY A 131 -7.82 -4.97 -14.86
N MET A 132 -6.78 -5.32 -14.11
CA MET A 132 -5.41 -5.29 -14.61
C MET A 132 -5.11 -6.39 -15.64
N ASP A 133 -5.75 -7.55 -15.54
CA ASP A 133 -5.69 -8.59 -16.58
C ASP A 133 -6.29 -8.08 -17.91
N LYS A 134 -7.27 -7.19 -17.82
CA LYS A 134 -7.86 -6.45 -18.96
C LYS A 134 -7.10 -5.15 -19.29
N GLN A 135 -5.88 -4.97 -18.79
CA GLN A 135 -4.99 -3.83 -19.03
C GLN A 135 -5.47 -2.47 -18.47
N LEU A 136 -6.39 -2.47 -17.52
CA LEU A 136 -6.70 -1.27 -16.75
C LEU A 136 -5.55 -0.95 -15.77
N THR A 137 -5.39 0.32 -15.40
CA THR A 137 -4.50 0.69 -14.30
C THR A 137 -5.08 0.26 -12.95
N PHE A 138 -4.27 0.31 -11.90
CA PHE A 138 -4.69 0.04 -10.53
C PHE A 138 -5.87 0.95 -10.12
N GLU A 139 -5.75 2.25 -10.37
CA GLU A 139 -6.80 3.23 -10.06
C GLU A 139 -8.07 3.03 -10.90
N GLN A 140 -7.90 2.71 -12.19
CA GLN A 140 -9.03 2.43 -13.07
C GLN A 140 -9.81 1.20 -12.61
N SER A 141 -9.11 0.16 -12.16
CA SER A 141 -9.71 -1.06 -11.64
C SER A 141 -10.57 -0.79 -10.40
N LEU A 142 -10.15 0.15 -9.55
CA LEU A 142 -10.86 0.50 -8.33
C LEU A 142 -12.04 1.48 -8.52
N ARG A 143 -12.28 2.01 -9.73
CA ARG A 143 -13.34 3.02 -9.96
C ARG A 143 -14.75 2.52 -9.67
N SER A 144 -15.00 1.22 -9.83
CA SER A 144 -16.30 0.60 -9.55
C SER A 144 -16.51 0.22 -8.09
N ARG A 145 -15.50 0.48 -7.22
CA ARG A 145 -15.55 0.10 -5.80
C ARG A 145 -15.65 1.33 -4.92
N GLU A 146 -16.25 1.15 -3.77
CA GLU A 146 -16.37 2.13 -2.69
C GLU A 146 -15.93 1.48 -1.38
N PHE A 147 -16.07 2.15 -0.26
CA PHE A 147 -15.91 1.57 1.08
C PHE A 147 -16.94 0.45 1.33
N GLU A 148 -16.80 -0.30 2.43
CA GLU A 148 -17.75 -1.36 2.77
C GLU A 148 -19.09 -0.77 3.25
N PRO A 149 -20.25 -1.38 2.88
CA PRO A 149 -21.57 -0.85 3.24
C PRO A 149 -21.99 -1.24 4.66
N ASP A 150 -21.05 -1.22 5.61
CA ASP A 150 -21.21 -1.65 7.01
C ASP A 150 -21.42 -0.46 7.96
N GLY A 151 -22.40 0.39 7.69
CA GLY A 151 -22.72 1.51 8.56
C GLY A 151 -22.89 1.10 10.03
N PRO A 152 -22.47 1.92 11.00
CA PRO A 152 -21.97 3.29 10.85
C PRO A 152 -20.46 3.42 10.58
N ASN A 153 -19.71 2.31 10.50
CA ASN A 153 -18.24 2.36 10.34
C ASN A 153 -17.83 2.71 8.91
N TYR A 154 -18.62 2.25 7.91
CA TYR A 154 -18.26 2.39 6.50
C TYR A 154 -16.79 2.04 6.28
N THR A 155 -16.43 0.80 6.65
CA THR A 155 -15.05 0.30 6.68
C THR A 155 -14.29 0.67 5.42
N PRO A 156 -13.19 1.40 5.51
CA PRO A 156 -12.37 1.74 4.34
C PRO A 156 -11.87 0.50 3.61
N ARG A 157 -11.89 0.53 2.28
CA ARG A 157 -11.18 -0.46 1.47
C ARG A 157 -9.77 0.02 1.24
N ILE A 158 -8.80 -0.67 1.81
CA ILE A 158 -7.38 -0.45 1.60
C ILE A 158 -6.84 -1.46 0.61
N SER A 159 -5.98 -1.01 -0.28
CA SER A 159 -5.39 -1.85 -1.32
C SER A 159 -3.92 -1.48 -1.51
N GLY A 160 -3.09 -2.47 -1.81
CA GLY A 160 -1.72 -2.32 -2.20
C GLY A 160 -1.41 -3.16 -3.44
N ILE A 161 -0.52 -2.67 -4.28
CA ILE A 161 0.03 -3.42 -5.39
C ILE A 161 1.53 -3.21 -5.44
N MET A 162 2.29 -4.29 -5.56
CA MET A 162 3.71 -4.27 -5.87
C MET A 162 3.93 -4.75 -7.29
N HIS A 163 4.81 -4.09 -8.02
CA HIS A 163 5.23 -4.44 -9.34
C HIS A 163 6.74 -4.69 -9.31
N ILE A 164 7.14 -5.96 -9.46
CA ILE A 164 8.54 -6.39 -9.45
C ILE A 164 9.06 -6.39 -10.88
N GLU A 165 10.08 -5.60 -11.13
CA GLU A 165 10.82 -5.60 -12.37
C GLU A 165 12.28 -5.98 -12.09
N ARG A 166 12.94 -6.58 -13.05
CA ARG A 166 14.31 -7.05 -12.87
C ARG A 166 15.23 -5.96 -12.36
N GLY A 167 15.76 -6.15 -11.14
CA GLY A 167 16.65 -5.21 -10.47
C GLY A 167 15.96 -4.02 -9.78
N GLY A 168 14.61 -3.96 -9.78
CA GLY A 168 13.86 -2.90 -9.11
C GLY A 168 12.41 -3.25 -8.83
N PHE A 169 11.76 -2.42 -8.03
CA PHE A 169 10.31 -2.52 -7.86
C PHE A 169 9.71 -1.16 -7.51
N ASN A 170 8.45 -1.03 -7.80
CA ASN A 170 7.60 0.04 -7.34
C ASN A 170 6.33 -0.53 -6.68
N PHE A 171 5.65 0.29 -5.93
CA PHE A 171 4.36 -0.08 -5.36
C PHE A 171 3.42 1.12 -5.29
N ALA A 172 2.12 0.82 -5.24
CA ALA A 172 1.10 1.80 -4.95
C ALA A 172 0.17 1.30 -3.85
N MET A 173 -0.38 2.24 -3.08
CA MET A 173 -1.39 2.01 -2.07
C MET A 173 -2.61 2.87 -2.33
N SER A 174 -3.79 2.38 -2.01
CA SER A 174 -5.05 3.10 -2.17
C SER A 174 -5.94 2.91 -0.97
N ILE A 175 -6.74 3.94 -0.69
CA ILE A 175 -7.85 3.88 0.27
C ILE A 175 -9.10 4.48 -0.35
N LEU A 176 -10.20 3.75 -0.23
CA LEU A 176 -11.56 4.20 -0.54
C LEU A 176 -12.31 4.31 0.79
N LYS A 177 -12.74 5.50 1.15
CA LYS A 177 -13.40 5.73 2.45
C LYS A 177 -14.56 6.71 2.32
N SER A 178 -15.50 6.66 3.26
CA SER A 178 -16.59 7.62 3.33
C SER A 178 -16.05 9.02 3.67
N ASP A 179 -16.71 10.04 3.15
CA ASP A 179 -16.43 11.43 3.50
C ASP A 179 -17.13 11.78 4.81
N GLY A 180 -16.39 11.74 5.91
CA GLY A 180 -16.92 12.04 7.24
C GLY A 180 -18.07 11.13 7.70
N GLY A 181 -18.15 9.89 7.21
CA GLY A 181 -19.23 8.96 7.52
C GLY A 181 -20.47 9.12 6.63
N ASN A 182 -20.38 9.93 5.56
CA ASN A 182 -21.46 10.06 4.59
C ASN A 182 -21.54 8.83 3.68
N PRO A 183 -22.66 8.07 3.67
CA PRO A 183 -22.82 6.87 2.85
C PRO A 183 -22.82 7.14 1.33
N ASP A 184 -23.15 8.36 0.92
CA ASP A 184 -23.31 8.73 -0.50
C ASP A 184 -22.05 9.41 -1.08
N SER A 185 -20.98 9.53 -0.29
CA SER A 185 -19.74 10.20 -0.71
C SER A 185 -18.51 9.36 -0.44
N CYS A 186 -17.81 8.95 -1.51
CA CYS A 186 -16.58 8.15 -1.44
C CYS A 186 -15.34 8.99 -1.80
N LEU A 187 -14.44 9.13 -0.84
CA LEU A 187 -13.10 9.68 -1.05
C LEU A 187 -12.17 8.58 -1.56
N ARG A 188 -11.35 8.91 -2.58
CA ARG A 188 -10.45 7.99 -3.25
C ARG A 188 -9.04 8.57 -3.27
N PHE A 189 -8.11 7.91 -2.62
CA PHE A 189 -6.71 8.31 -2.62
C PHE A 189 -5.84 7.17 -3.14
N THR A 190 -4.86 7.51 -3.96
CA THR A 190 -3.82 6.59 -4.43
C THR A 190 -2.47 7.24 -4.25
N TYR A 191 -1.52 6.49 -3.68
CA TYR A 191 -0.16 6.90 -3.38
C TYR A 191 0.78 5.96 -4.12
N ALA A 192 1.62 6.49 -5.00
CA ALA A 192 2.60 5.72 -5.76
C ALA A 192 4.02 5.99 -5.24
N TYR A 193 4.79 4.92 -5.10
CA TYR A 193 6.16 4.95 -4.58
C TYR A 193 7.10 4.26 -5.56
N GLU A 194 7.98 5.05 -6.14
CA GLU A 194 8.99 4.56 -7.10
C GLU A 194 10.33 4.39 -6.39
N ASN A 195 11.00 3.28 -6.65
CA ASN A 195 12.33 2.98 -6.11
C ASN A 195 12.46 3.23 -4.59
N PRO A 196 11.63 2.60 -3.75
CA PRO A 196 11.68 2.82 -2.32
C PRO A 196 13.07 2.52 -1.76
N ALA A 197 13.53 3.36 -0.84
CA ALA A 197 14.86 3.22 -0.24
C ALA A 197 14.96 1.91 0.58
N PRO A 198 16.14 1.25 0.61
CA PRO A 198 16.37 0.09 1.46
C PRO A 198 16.04 0.37 2.93
N GLY A 199 15.43 -0.59 3.61
CA GLY A 199 15.02 -0.48 5.01
C GLY A 199 13.76 0.36 5.24
N THR A 200 13.06 0.79 4.18
CA THR A 200 11.88 1.64 4.31
C THR A 200 10.62 0.98 3.77
N GLY A 201 9.48 1.35 4.33
CA GLY A 201 8.17 0.93 3.87
C GLY A 201 7.09 1.95 4.15
N ARG A 202 5.88 1.59 3.75
CA ARG A 202 4.65 2.35 4.00
C ARG A 202 3.62 1.44 4.64
N PHE A 203 2.95 1.98 5.66
CA PHE A 203 1.89 1.30 6.38
C PHE A 203 0.57 2.04 6.21
N ILE A 204 -0.45 1.35 5.69
CA ILE A 204 -1.83 1.84 5.60
C ILE A 204 -2.74 0.88 6.37
N HIS A 205 -3.73 1.43 7.05
CA HIS A 205 -4.68 0.63 7.83
C HIS A 205 -6.09 1.20 7.75
N THR A 206 -7.10 0.45 8.17
CA THR A 206 -8.49 0.88 7.97
C THR A 206 -8.93 1.94 8.95
N TYR A 207 -8.47 1.90 10.22
CA TYR A 207 -8.95 2.79 11.28
C TYR A 207 -7.81 3.46 12.02
N MET A 208 -7.94 4.74 12.32
CA MET A 208 -6.95 5.50 13.09
C MET A 208 -6.68 4.89 14.47
N HIS A 209 -7.73 4.45 15.15
CA HIS A 209 -7.69 3.82 16.47
C HIS A 209 -9.01 3.10 16.78
N ASP A 210 -9.13 2.48 17.92
CA ASP A 210 -10.39 1.92 18.41
C ASP A 210 -11.42 3.03 18.70
N GLY A 211 -12.71 2.73 18.51
CA GLY A 211 -13.79 3.70 18.67
C GLY A 211 -15.17 3.14 18.35
N ASN A 212 -16.20 3.98 18.50
CA ASN A 212 -17.57 3.67 18.10
C ASN A 212 -18.31 4.98 17.69
N PRO A 213 -18.52 5.24 16.37
CA PRO A 213 -18.00 4.45 15.25
C PRO A 213 -16.48 4.47 15.17
N LEU A 214 -15.89 3.54 14.40
CA LEU A 214 -14.46 3.47 14.17
C LEU A 214 -14.02 4.62 13.24
N PRO A 215 -13.05 5.47 13.62
CA PRO A 215 -12.58 6.55 12.76
C PRO A 215 -11.73 5.99 11.62
N SER A 216 -12.07 6.33 10.38
CA SER A 216 -11.31 5.94 9.19
C SER A 216 -9.88 6.48 9.21
N PHE A 217 -8.93 5.74 8.65
CA PHE A 217 -7.56 6.19 8.45
C PHE A 217 -7.52 7.52 7.68
N GLU A 218 -6.63 8.42 8.09
CA GLU A 218 -6.42 9.73 7.48
C GLU A 218 -4.94 9.97 7.17
N GLY A 219 -4.72 10.79 6.15
CA GLY A 219 -3.38 11.17 5.72
C GLY A 219 -2.74 10.21 4.71
N GLU A 220 -1.44 10.39 4.52
CA GLU A 220 -0.59 9.54 3.68
C GLU A 220 -0.25 8.24 4.43
N PRO A 221 -0.06 7.10 3.73
CA PRO A 221 0.47 5.89 4.35
C PRO A 221 1.72 6.16 5.16
N THR A 222 1.71 5.75 6.42
CA THR A 222 2.74 6.04 7.41
C THR A 222 4.11 5.50 6.97
N PRO A 223 5.18 6.33 6.92
CA PRO A 223 6.51 5.86 6.63
C PRO A 223 7.06 5.05 7.81
N VAL A 224 7.47 3.81 7.55
CA VAL A 224 7.89 2.86 8.58
C VAL A 224 9.22 2.21 8.26
N GLU A 225 9.92 1.75 9.30
CA GLU A 225 11.11 0.94 9.17
C GLU A 225 10.75 -0.50 8.79
N ILE A 226 11.48 -1.05 7.82
CA ILE A 226 11.47 -2.48 7.51
C ILE A 226 12.75 -3.09 8.06
N SER A 227 12.63 -4.10 8.91
CA SER A 227 13.77 -4.70 9.59
C SER A 227 13.76 -6.22 9.53
N GLY A 228 14.97 -6.80 9.64
CA GLY A 228 15.16 -8.23 9.84
C GLY A 228 14.86 -9.12 8.63
N GLU A 229 14.95 -10.40 8.90
CA GLU A 229 14.56 -11.47 7.99
C GLU A 229 13.07 -11.79 8.19
N ILE A 230 12.48 -12.53 7.25
CA ILE A 230 11.03 -12.79 7.21
C ILE A 230 10.46 -13.35 8.51
N ASP A 231 11.17 -14.29 9.17
CA ASP A 231 10.69 -14.89 10.41
C ASP A 231 10.69 -13.88 11.58
N ALA A 232 11.76 -13.12 11.72
CA ALA A 232 11.85 -12.08 12.73
C ALA A 232 10.81 -10.97 12.51
N PHE A 233 10.65 -10.53 11.25
CA PHE A 233 9.65 -9.52 10.88
C PHE A 233 8.23 -10.01 11.14
N THR A 234 7.92 -11.26 10.77
CA THR A 234 6.61 -11.88 11.04
C THR A 234 6.33 -11.96 12.53
N GLN A 235 7.31 -12.39 13.33
CA GLN A 235 7.15 -12.52 14.78
C GLN A 235 6.99 -11.15 15.46
N MET A 236 7.78 -10.16 15.03
CA MET A 236 7.65 -8.78 15.51
C MET A 236 6.24 -8.24 15.25
N LEU A 237 5.74 -8.34 14.00
CA LEU A 237 4.38 -7.90 13.67
C LEU A 237 3.32 -8.61 14.52
N TRP A 238 3.39 -9.96 14.56
CA TRP A 238 2.40 -10.76 15.29
C TRP A 238 2.35 -10.44 16.78
N ASN A 239 3.50 -10.22 17.40
CA ASN A 239 3.63 -9.90 18.83
C ASN A 239 3.23 -8.45 19.15
N SER A 240 3.27 -7.56 18.17
CA SER A 240 2.89 -6.15 18.33
C SER A 240 1.40 -5.89 18.16
N LEU A 241 0.68 -6.79 17.49
CA LEU A 241 -0.77 -6.70 17.38
C LEU A 241 -1.44 -6.98 18.72
N ASN A 242 -2.49 -6.20 19.06
CA ASN A 242 -3.29 -6.41 20.26
C ASN A 242 -3.78 -7.87 20.37
N GLU A 243 -3.48 -8.51 21.49
CA GLU A 243 -3.68 -9.95 21.69
C GLU A 243 -5.14 -10.38 21.54
N GLU A 244 -6.09 -9.58 22.00
CA GLU A 244 -7.51 -9.94 21.95
C GLU A 244 -8.09 -9.80 20.54
N ASN A 245 -7.60 -8.81 19.79
CA ASN A 245 -8.17 -8.42 18.50
C ASN A 245 -7.48 -9.07 17.28
N LYS A 246 -6.22 -9.50 17.39
CA LYS A 246 -5.50 -10.12 16.26
C LYS A 246 -6.17 -11.41 15.82
N VAL A 247 -6.21 -11.64 14.52
CA VAL A 247 -6.86 -12.79 13.91
C VAL A 247 -5.88 -13.57 13.02
N SER A 248 -5.32 -12.93 11.99
CA SER A 248 -4.39 -13.58 11.07
C SER A 248 -3.39 -12.56 10.53
N LEU A 249 -2.20 -13.03 10.21
CA LEU A 249 -1.09 -12.30 9.60
C LEU A 249 -0.53 -13.10 8.43
N PHE A 250 -0.28 -12.41 7.33
CA PHE A 250 0.47 -12.88 6.17
C PHE A 250 1.68 -11.98 5.97
N VAL A 251 2.84 -12.56 5.68
CA VAL A 251 4.07 -11.86 5.30
C VAL A 251 4.68 -12.55 4.09
N ARG A 252 5.15 -11.76 3.12
CA ARG A 252 5.87 -12.25 1.94
C ARG A 252 7.09 -11.38 1.68
N PHE A 253 8.22 -12.03 1.44
CA PHE A 253 9.43 -11.41 0.93
C PHE A 253 9.68 -11.92 -0.48
N ILE A 254 9.90 -11.00 -1.43
CA ILE A 254 10.10 -11.31 -2.85
C ILE A 254 11.48 -10.83 -3.25
N ASP A 255 12.34 -11.73 -3.72
CA ASP A 255 13.63 -11.37 -4.29
C ASP A 255 13.43 -10.51 -5.55
N ILE A 256 13.98 -9.29 -5.56
CA ILE A 256 13.75 -8.30 -6.61
C ILE A 256 14.43 -8.72 -7.94
N GLU A 257 15.53 -9.46 -7.88
CA GLU A 257 16.25 -9.88 -9.07
C GLU A 257 15.61 -11.09 -9.75
N THR A 258 15.17 -12.07 -8.94
CA THR A 258 14.66 -13.35 -9.45
C THR A 258 13.14 -13.45 -9.49
N GLY A 259 12.42 -12.61 -8.71
CA GLY A 259 10.99 -12.69 -8.53
C GLY A 259 10.53 -13.88 -7.66
N THR A 260 11.45 -14.68 -7.12
CA THR A 260 11.11 -15.77 -6.21
C THR A 260 10.69 -15.22 -4.85
N TRP A 261 9.81 -15.94 -4.16
CA TRP A 261 9.29 -15.47 -2.86
C TRP A 261 9.27 -16.56 -1.80
N GLU A 262 9.25 -16.11 -0.58
CA GLU A 262 8.90 -16.89 0.61
C GLU A 262 7.77 -16.20 1.37
N SER A 263 6.90 -16.99 2.00
CA SER A 263 5.74 -16.48 2.73
C SER A 263 5.61 -17.11 4.11
N ARG A 264 4.95 -16.36 5.02
CA ARG A 264 4.56 -16.85 6.35
C ARG A 264 3.08 -16.52 6.59
N ILE A 265 2.37 -17.48 7.17
CA ILE A 265 1.00 -17.30 7.65
C ILE A 265 0.96 -17.62 9.14
N VAL A 266 0.40 -16.70 9.89
CA VAL A 266 0.13 -16.90 11.33
C VAL A 266 -1.35 -16.69 11.58
N ASN A 267 -2.00 -17.66 12.19
CA ASN A 267 -3.40 -17.60 12.57
C ASN A 267 -3.53 -17.76 14.09
N LYS A 268 -4.41 -16.98 14.70
CA LYS A 268 -4.76 -17.12 16.12
C LYS A 268 -5.57 -18.40 16.36
N ASN A 269 -6.55 -18.64 15.50
CA ASN A 269 -7.33 -19.89 15.49
C ASN A 269 -6.51 -20.97 14.76
N ARG A 270 -6.43 -22.17 15.35
CA ARG A 270 -5.69 -23.32 14.82
C ARG A 270 -6.56 -24.55 14.82
#